data_e5ee2abcf6d9161d9b6771dd8aa4ac65
#
_entry.id   e5ee2abcf6d9161d9b6771dd8aa4ac65
#
_cell.length_a   1.000
_cell.length_b   1.000
_cell.length_c   1.000
_cell.angle_alpha   90.00
_cell.angle_beta   90.00
_cell.angle_gamma   90.00
#
_symmetry.space_group_name_H-M   'P 1'
#
loop_
_entity.id
_entity.type
_entity.pdbx_description
1 polymer ?
#
loop_
_entity_poly.entity_id
_entity_poly.type
_entity_poly.pdbx_seq_one_letter_code
_entity_poly.pdbx_strand_id
1 'polypeptide(L)'
;MSFTVDKQTLDDLNLLGKYRSNSIYNVFSRTHTQGGEMVLEQMFRNPLSDADAINKRSAVFEYFQQKNLEFPFDRKLLDAVEYYLSTPAHSKRAVSYLNNGKRKLMQCIAADQAYELIGAGVVASIQLLDK
;
A
#
# COMPACT_ATOMS: atom_id res chain seq x y z
N MET A 1 14.27 0.25 -26.31
CA MET A 1 13.16 1.19 -26.56
C MET A 1 12.20 1.09 -25.41
N SER A 2 11.80 2.20 -24.76
CA SER A 2 10.76 2.17 -23.75
C SER A 2 9.40 2.30 -24.44
N PHE A 3 8.50 1.37 -24.17
CA PHE A 3 7.13 1.47 -24.63
C PHE A 3 6.38 2.39 -23.67
N THR A 4 5.89 3.51 -24.16
CA THR A 4 5.07 4.44 -23.38
C THR A 4 3.61 4.34 -23.83
N VAL A 5 2.75 3.99 -22.90
CA VAL A 5 1.30 3.97 -23.14
C VAL A 5 0.73 5.34 -22.76
N ASP A 6 -0.01 5.96 -23.67
CA ASP A 6 -0.70 7.20 -23.36
C ASP A 6 -1.93 6.96 -22.48
N LYS A 7 -2.38 8.03 -21.82
CA LYS A 7 -3.52 7.96 -20.91
C LYS A 7 -4.81 7.54 -21.62
N GLN A 8 -5.00 7.98 -22.87
CA GLN A 8 -6.19 7.67 -23.64
C GLN A 8 -6.28 6.17 -23.91
N THR A 9 -5.17 5.56 -24.33
CA THR A 9 -5.10 4.10 -24.57
C THR A 9 -5.41 3.32 -23.28
N LEU A 10 -4.87 3.74 -22.11
CA LEU A 10 -5.18 3.10 -20.83
C LEU A 10 -6.66 3.21 -20.47
N ASP A 11 -7.27 4.36 -20.76
CA ASP A 11 -8.68 4.63 -20.50
C ASP A 11 -9.60 3.85 -21.47
N ASP A 12 -9.29 3.85 -22.77
CA ASP A 12 -10.08 3.20 -23.82
C ASP A 12 -10.09 1.67 -23.65
N LEU A 13 -8.96 1.10 -23.25
CA LEU A 13 -8.83 -0.33 -22.94
C LEU A 13 -9.33 -0.70 -21.54
N ASN A 14 -9.77 0.27 -20.75
CA ASN A 14 -10.16 0.10 -19.35
C ASN A 14 -9.13 -0.70 -18.54
N LEU A 15 -7.84 -0.43 -18.72
CA LEU A 15 -6.77 -1.18 -18.09
C LEU A 15 -6.73 -0.95 -16.58
N LEU A 16 -6.91 0.31 -16.11
CA LEU A 16 -6.73 0.70 -14.71
C LEU A 16 -8.03 1.05 -13.97
N GLY A 17 -9.19 0.88 -14.59
CA GLY A 17 -10.47 0.98 -13.89
C GLY A 17 -11.08 2.37 -13.78
N LYS A 18 -10.79 3.31 -14.69
CA LYS A 18 -11.42 4.64 -14.72
C LYS A 18 -12.96 4.59 -14.71
N TYR A 19 -13.54 3.55 -15.30
CA TYR A 19 -14.99 3.38 -15.48
C TYR A 19 -15.62 2.28 -14.63
N ARG A 20 -14.99 1.86 -13.51
CA ARG A 20 -15.48 0.89 -12.51
C ARG A 20 -15.10 -0.58 -12.73
N SER A 21 -15.15 -1.28 -11.62
CA SER A 21 -15.05 -2.69 -11.21
C SER A 21 -14.57 -3.77 -12.21
N ASN A 22 -14.63 -3.59 -13.51
CA ASN A 22 -14.28 -4.59 -14.51
C ASN A 22 -13.02 -4.23 -15.32
N SER A 23 -12.04 -3.58 -14.68
CA SER A 23 -10.77 -3.32 -15.35
C SER A 23 -9.90 -4.58 -15.41
N ILE A 24 -9.01 -4.64 -16.39
CA ILE A 24 -8.01 -5.72 -16.48
C ILE A 24 -7.16 -5.75 -15.20
N TYR A 25 -6.76 -4.59 -14.68
CA TYR A 25 -6.06 -4.46 -13.41
C TYR A 25 -6.78 -5.18 -12.26
N ASN A 26 -8.09 -5.03 -12.12
CA ASN A 26 -8.85 -5.64 -11.04
C ASN A 26 -8.87 -7.17 -11.09
N VAL A 27 -8.74 -7.77 -12.27
CA VAL A 27 -8.62 -9.22 -12.43
C VAL A 27 -7.32 -9.73 -11.80
N PHE A 28 -6.25 -8.95 -11.91
CA PHE A 28 -4.92 -9.30 -11.41
C PHE A 28 -4.65 -8.78 -9.99
N SER A 29 -5.41 -7.78 -9.52
CA SER A 29 -5.20 -7.15 -8.22
C SER A 29 -5.59 -8.09 -7.07
N ARG A 30 -4.63 -8.88 -6.63
CA ARG A 30 -4.70 -9.78 -5.46
C ARG A 30 -3.67 -9.40 -4.40
N THR A 31 -3.24 -8.15 -4.40
CA THR A 31 -2.20 -7.66 -3.49
C THR A 31 -2.73 -7.47 -2.08
N HIS A 32 -1.89 -7.75 -1.09
CA HIS A 32 -2.21 -7.61 0.34
C HIS A 32 -1.71 -6.29 0.93
N THR A 33 -0.88 -5.54 0.20
CA THR A 33 -0.25 -4.30 0.67
C THR A 33 -0.47 -3.17 -0.31
N GLN A 34 -0.51 -1.91 0.18
CA GLN A 34 -0.56 -0.73 -0.69
C GLN A 34 0.69 -0.63 -1.58
N GLY A 35 1.86 -0.94 -1.03
CA GLY A 35 3.10 -0.99 -1.81
C GLY A 35 3.02 -2.01 -2.96
N GLY A 36 2.42 -3.17 -2.73
CA GLY A 36 2.15 -4.18 -3.77
C GLY A 36 1.17 -3.68 -4.83
N GLU A 37 0.10 -2.98 -4.42
CA GLU A 37 -0.84 -2.33 -5.35
C GLU A 37 -0.15 -1.30 -6.25
N MET A 38 0.69 -0.42 -5.66
CA MET A 38 1.45 0.58 -6.42
C MET A 38 2.40 -0.05 -7.43
N VAL A 39 3.10 -1.10 -7.04
CA VAL A 39 4.03 -1.83 -7.95
C VAL A 39 3.24 -2.50 -9.08
N LEU A 40 2.12 -3.14 -8.79
CA LEU A 40 1.27 -3.75 -9.81
C LEU A 40 0.73 -2.70 -10.79
N GLU A 41 0.25 -1.56 -10.29
CA GLU A 41 -0.20 -0.46 -11.14
C GLU A 41 0.93 0.07 -12.04
N GLN A 42 2.14 0.22 -11.51
CA GLN A 42 3.30 0.62 -12.28
C GLN A 42 3.65 -0.38 -13.39
N MET A 43 3.47 -1.68 -13.15
CA MET A 43 3.68 -2.71 -14.17
C MET A 43 2.71 -2.54 -15.35
N PHE A 44 1.45 -2.18 -15.09
CA PHE A 44 0.46 -1.91 -16.14
C PHE A 44 0.73 -0.61 -16.88
N ARG A 45 1.19 0.43 -16.18
CA ARG A 45 1.52 1.73 -16.80
C ARG A 45 2.80 1.70 -17.61
N ASN A 46 3.75 0.84 -17.23
CA ASN A 46 5.09 0.77 -17.83
C ASN A 46 5.39 -0.68 -18.27
N PRO A 47 4.74 -1.16 -19.33
CA PRO A 47 4.98 -2.51 -19.83
C PRO A 47 6.42 -2.65 -20.33
N LEU A 48 6.99 -3.82 -20.08
CA LEU A 48 8.32 -4.16 -20.56
C LEU A 48 8.26 -4.48 -22.06
N SER A 49 9.28 -4.04 -22.81
CA SER A 49 9.45 -4.32 -24.24
C SER A 49 10.64 -5.25 -24.54
N ASP A 50 11.45 -5.55 -23.52
CA ASP A 50 12.61 -6.42 -23.65
C ASP A 50 12.24 -7.86 -23.25
N ALA A 51 12.54 -8.82 -24.14
CA ALA A 51 12.17 -10.21 -23.94
C ALA A 51 12.84 -10.83 -22.70
N ASP A 52 14.10 -10.51 -22.44
CA ASP A 52 14.83 -11.05 -21.29
C ASP A 52 14.25 -10.51 -19.97
N ALA A 53 13.90 -9.24 -19.94
CA ALA A 53 13.26 -8.64 -18.75
C ALA A 53 11.85 -9.20 -18.49
N ILE A 54 11.08 -9.47 -19.56
CA ILE A 54 9.76 -10.12 -19.47
C ILE A 54 9.93 -11.54 -18.93
N ASN A 55 10.83 -12.32 -19.49
CA ASN A 55 11.07 -13.70 -19.08
C ASN A 55 11.55 -13.79 -17.62
N LYS A 56 12.46 -12.91 -17.20
CA LYS A 56 12.90 -12.82 -15.80
C LYS A 56 11.74 -12.53 -14.85
N ARG A 57 10.87 -11.60 -15.20
CA ARG A 57 9.68 -11.29 -14.39
C ARG A 57 8.73 -12.49 -14.32
N SER A 58 8.45 -13.14 -15.44
CA SER A 58 7.60 -14.32 -15.49
C SER A 58 8.17 -15.47 -14.66
N ALA A 59 9.47 -15.70 -14.73
CA ALA A 59 10.15 -16.73 -13.93
C ALA A 59 10.03 -16.48 -12.41
N VAL A 60 10.06 -15.21 -11.97
CA VAL A 60 9.83 -14.86 -10.55
C VAL A 60 8.41 -15.23 -10.12
N PHE A 61 7.40 -14.90 -10.94
CA PHE A 61 6.01 -15.26 -10.62
C PHE A 61 5.82 -16.77 -10.60
N GLU A 62 6.37 -17.50 -11.57
CA GLU A 62 6.32 -18.95 -11.63
C GLU A 62 6.97 -19.59 -10.40
N TYR A 63 8.15 -19.09 -9.97
CA TYR A 63 8.84 -19.56 -8.78
C TYR A 63 7.96 -19.44 -7.53
N PHE A 64 7.34 -18.28 -7.30
CA PHE A 64 6.47 -18.09 -6.14
C PHE A 64 5.16 -18.88 -6.24
N GLN A 65 4.60 -19.06 -7.44
CA GLN A 65 3.45 -19.91 -7.66
C GLN A 65 3.73 -21.38 -7.29
N GLN A 66 4.90 -21.90 -7.69
CA GLN A 66 5.32 -23.27 -7.37
C GLN A 66 5.53 -23.48 -5.87
N LYS A 67 5.96 -22.43 -5.15
CA LYS A 67 6.18 -22.50 -3.70
C LYS A 67 4.86 -22.50 -2.91
N ASN A 68 3.75 -22.09 -3.52
CA ASN A 68 2.44 -22.00 -2.88
C ASN A 68 2.49 -21.38 -1.48
N LEU A 69 3.22 -20.27 -1.35
CA LEU A 69 3.41 -19.58 -0.08
C LEU A 69 2.15 -18.79 0.27
N GLU A 70 1.64 -18.99 1.46
CA GLU A 70 0.62 -18.12 2.01
C GLU A 70 1.25 -16.87 2.58
N PHE A 71 0.60 -15.72 2.35
CA PHE A 71 1.05 -14.45 2.90
C PHE A 71 0.72 -14.41 4.40
N PRO A 72 1.71 -14.32 5.32
CA PRO A 72 1.52 -14.60 6.74
C PRO A 72 0.89 -13.44 7.53
N PHE A 73 0.69 -12.29 6.91
CA PHE A 73 0.24 -11.08 7.62
C PHE A 73 -1.19 -10.69 7.24
N ASP A 74 -1.97 -10.29 8.25
CA ASP A 74 -3.29 -9.70 8.02
C ASP A 74 -3.15 -8.30 7.40
N ARG A 75 -4.01 -8.00 6.42
CA ARG A 75 -4.06 -6.71 5.75
C ARG A 75 -4.24 -5.55 6.73
N LYS A 76 -5.11 -5.72 7.73
CA LYS A 76 -5.36 -4.68 8.74
C LYS A 76 -4.12 -4.33 9.55
N LEU A 77 -3.28 -5.34 9.85
CA LEU A 77 -2.02 -5.14 10.54
C LEU A 77 -1.06 -4.31 9.69
N LEU A 78 -0.94 -4.64 8.41
CA LEU A 78 -0.07 -3.93 7.47
C LEU A 78 -0.55 -2.50 7.24
N ASP A 79 -1.85 -2.28 7.06
CA ASP A 79 -2.43 -0.94 6.88
C ASP A 79 -2.15 -0.05 8.11
N ALA A 80 -2.25 -0.60 9.32
CA ALA A 80 -1.93 0.13 10.55
C ALA A 80 -0.45 0.51 10.65
N VAL A 81 0.45 -0.41 10.27
CA VAL A 81 1.90 -0.15 10.24
C VAL A 81 2.23 0.90 9.17
N GLU A 82 1.68 0.77 7.98
CA GLU A 82 1.92 1.70 6.88
C GLU A 82 1.41 3.11 7.22
N TYR A 83 0.22 3.21 7.80
CA TYR A 83 -0.31 4.48 8.31
C TYR A 83 0.64 5.10 9.34
N TYR A 84 1.10 4.31 10.31
CA TYR A 84 2.03 4.78 11.34
C TYR A 84 3.35 5.27 10.75
N LEU A 85 3.93 4.53 9.82
CA LEU A 85 5.20 4.89 9.19
C LEU A 85 5.09 6.09 8.26
N SER A 86 3.98 6.23 7.54
CA SER A 86 3.73 7.35 6.63
C SER A 86 3.37 8.66 7.36
N THR A 87 2.97 8.57 8.65
CA THR A 87 2.62 9.76 9.43
C THR A 87 3.84 10.62 9.71
N PRO A 88 3.86 11.91 9.36
CA PRO A 88 5.00 12.79 9.55
C PRO A 88 5.46 12.87 11.01
N ALA A 89 6.77 12.93 11.22
CA ALA A 89 7.37 12.99 12.57
C ALA A 89 6.88 14.18 13.43
N HIS A 90 6.49 15.28 12.78
CA HIS A 90 5.90 16.44 13.45
C HIS A 90 4.54 16.12 14.08
N SER A 91 3.69 15.34 13.41
CA SER A 91 2.41 14.89 13.94
C SER A 91 2.61 13.98 15.14
N LYS A 92 3.60 13.09 15.11
CA LYS A 92 3.95 12.18 16.22
C LYS A 92 4.45 12.95 17.46
N ARG A 93 5.21 14.02 17.26
CA ARG A 93 5.70 14.89 18.34
C ARG A 93 4.61 15.80 18.89
N ALA A 94 3.72 16.35 18.04
CA ALA A 94 2.64 17.21 18.46
C ALA A 94 1.68 16.50 19.45
N VAL A 95 1.38 15.22 19.22
CA VAL A 95 0.58 14.39 20.14
C VAL A 95 1.27 14.23 21.50
N SER A 96 2.60 14.13 21.53
CA SER A 96 3.37 14.04 22.78
C SER A 96 3.40 15.36 23.58
N TYR A 97 3.37 16.52 22.91
CA TYR A 97 3.37 17.82 23.56
C TYR A 97 1.99 18.28 24.04
N LEU A 98 0.89 17.76 23.45
CA LEU A 98 -0.48 18.10 23.85
C LEU A 98 -0.86 17.61 25.25
N ASN A 99 -0.11 16.69 25.82
CA ASN A 99 -0.31 16.20 27.20
C ASN A 99 0.11 17.21 28.28
N ASN A 100 0.83 18.29 27.95
CA ASN A 100 1.44 19.17 28.94
C ASN A 100 0.81 20.57 29.10
N GLY A 101 -0.31 20.92 28.49
CA GLY A 101 -0.83 22.28 28.61
C GLY A 101 -2.26 22.54 28.17
N LYS A 102 -3.14 22.61 29.12
CA LYS A 102 -4.37 23.46 29.25
C LYS A 102 -5.11 23.98 28.00
N ARG A 103 -5.31 23.19 26.94
CA ARG A 103 -6.26 23.50 25.87
C ARG A 103 -7.33 22.40 25.74
N LYS A 104 -8.10 22.28 26.78
CA LYS A 104 -8.93 21.14 27.16
C LYS A 104 -10.30 20.99 26.53
N LEU A 105 -10.77 21.69 25.53
CA LEU A 105 -12.21 21.54 25.21
C LEU A 105 -12.60 21.29 23.72
N MET A 106 -11.78 21.59 22.76
CA MET A 106 -12.17 21.34 21.35
C MET A 106 -11.21 20.44 20.54
N GLN A 107 -10.10 20.07 21.12
CA GLN A 107 -9.10 19.19 20.47
C GLN A 107 -9.18 17.72 20.93
N CYS A 108 -9.97 17.42 21.96
CA CYS A 108 -9.99 16.08 22.57
C CYS A 108 -10.45 14.98 21.62
N ILE A 109 -11.48 15.19 20.79
CA ILE A 109 -12.05 14.12 19.97
C ILE A 109 -11.11 13.75 18.80
N ALA A 110 -10.54 14.75 18.11
CA ALA A 110 -9.63 14.49 17.00
C ALA A 110 -8.24 14.04 17.48
N ALA A 111 -7.82 14.51 18.68
CA ALA A 111 -6.55 14.08 19.28
C ALA A 111 -6.61 12.64 19.82
N ASP A 112 -7.74 12.23 20.40
CA ASP A 112 -7.94 10.85 20.87
C ASP A 112 -7.88 9.85 19.71
N GLN A 113 -8.55 10.12 18.60
CA GLN A 113 -8.50 9.25 17.44
C GLN A 113 -7.09 9.13 16.84
N ALA A 114 -6.36 10.26 16.73
CA ALA A 114 -4.99 10.24 16.22
C ALA A 114 -4.05 9.51 17.18
N TYR A 115 -4.26 9.60 18.48
CA TYR A 115 -3.47 8.90 19.49
C TYR A 115 -3.73 7.39 19.45
N GLU A 116 -4.98 6.97 19.35
CA GLU A 116 -5.37 5.57 19.20
C GLU A 116 -4.78 4.95 17.93
N LEU A 117 -4.84 5.67 16.79
CA LEU A 117 -4.27 5.21 15.54
C LEU A 117 -2.74 5.05 15.59
N ILE A 118 -2.05 6.00 16.24
CA ILE A 118 -0.60 5.90 16.43
C ILE A 118 -0.26 4.75 17.38
N GLY A 119 -1.01 4.60 18.46
CA GLY A 119 -0.86 3.49 19.41
C GLY A 119 -1.07 2.13 18.75
N ALA A 120 -2.15 2.00 17.97
CA ALA A 120 -2.42 0.80 17.18
C ALA A 120 -1.30 0.48 16.19
N GLY A 121 -0.75 1.51 15.52
CA GLY A 121 0.36 1.36 14.59
C GLY A 121 1.66 0.88 15.26
N VAL A 122 1.98 1.37 16.46
CA VAL A 122 3.13 0.90 17.24
C VAL A 122 2.95 -0.57 17.64
N VAL A 123 1.79 -0.94 18.18
CA VAL A 123 1.48 -2.31 18.57
C VAL A 123 1.53 -3.24 17.34
N ALA A 124 0.94 -2.81 16.23
CA ALA A 124 0.98 -3.56 14.97
C ALA A 124 2.42 -3.77 14.46
N SER A 125 3.28 -2.75 14.59
CA SER A 125 4.69 -2.86 14.20
C SER A 125 5.44 -3.88 15.05
N ILE A 126 5.18 -3.94 16.36
CA ILE A 126 5.77 -4.94 17.26
C ILE A 126 5.27 -6.33 16.89
N GLN A 127 3.98 -6.50 16.67
CA GLN A 127 3.39 -7.79 16.29
C GLN A 127 3.92 -8.30 14.95
N LEU A 128 4.28 -7.41 14.03
CA LEU A 128 4.85 -7.76 12.73
C LEU A 128 6.29 -8.28 12.87
N LEU A 129 7.05 -7.77 13.86
CA LEU A 129 8.43 -8.19 14.12
C LEU A 129 8.52 -9.49 14.93
N ASP A 130 7.45 -9.86 15.62
CA ASP A 130 7.39 -11.05 16.49
C ASP A 130 6.91 -12.31 15.73
N LYS A 131 6.64 -12.19 14.42
CA LYS A 131 6.26 -13.30 13.52
C LYS A 131 7.42 -13.74 12.62
#